data_f0ef5276127def91b7453d900a06cc10
#
_entry.id   f0ef5276127def91b7453d900a06cc10
#
_cell.length_a   1.000
_cell.length_b   1.000
_cell.length_c   1.000
_cell.angle_alpha   90.00
_cell.angle_beta   90.00
_cell.angle_gamma   90.00
#
_symmetry.space_group_name_H-M   'P 1'
#
loop_
_entity.id
_entity.type
_entity.pdbx_description
1 polymer ?
#
loop_
_entity_poly.entity_id
_entity_poly.type
_entity_poly.pdbx_seq_one_letter_code
_entity_poly.pdbx_strand_id
1 'polypeptide(L)'
;PAENAHYDVNAHAEKGTFDTEKGIIVGNIRMGFGHYRISMAMASAAKAMGYTPYWMDLNSYGETTCTKVIGAQNDLYSLGSRLSKNPIFNKLVWEPMNYEGFRALSYNAADQKNAELMAPVYRNVPKDIPVIGTHVWPAQAAVHAGMKYVVNAIPDNWPMALHLSEGSVHTIQCHNSYMLSLIHI
;
A
#
# COMPACT_ATOMS: atom_id res chain seq x y z
N PRO A 1 0.74 18.30 15.50
CA PRO A 1 1.60 17.13 15.61
C PRO A 1 0.67 15.93 15.69
N ALA A 2 0.65 15.08 14.65
CA ALA A 2 -0.06 13.82 14.74
C ALA A 2 0.67 12.98 15.80
N GLU A 3 0.03 12.72 16.92
CA GLU A 3 0.52 11.75 17.88
C GLU A 3 0.63 10.42 17.15
N ASN A 4 1.84 9.90 17.07
CA ASN A 4 2.13 8.59 16.53
C ASN A 4 1.47 7.56 17.45
N ALA A 5 0.30 7.09 17.08
CA ALA A 5 -0.25 5.88 17.66
C ALA A 5 0.61 4.72 17.11
N HIS A 6 1.72 4.45 17.76
CA HIS A 6 2.42 3.19 17.58
C HIS A 6 1.54 2.10 18.17
N TYR A 7 0.87 1.35 17.29
CA TYR A 7 0.26 0.10 17.72
C TYR A 7 1.39 -0.90 17.99
N ASP A 8 1.76 -1.01 19.23
CA ASP A 8 2.55 -2.15 19.70
C ASP A 8 1.61 -3.36 19.75
N VAL A 9 1.85 -4.33 18.90
CA VAL A 9 1.03 -5.56 18.82
C VAL A 9 1.12 -6.36 20.12
N ASN A 10 2.13 -6.10 20.93
CA ASN A 10 2.36 -6.72 22.24
C ASN A 10 1.80 -5.88 23.39
N ALA A 11 1.44 -4.62 23.14
CA ALA A 11 0.69 -3.88 24.14
C ALA A 11 -0.70 -4.49 24.23
N HIS A 12 -1.18 -4.78 25.40
CA HIS A 12 -2.58 -5.08 25.68
C HIS A 12 -3.39 -3.80 25.44
N ALA A 13 -3.51 -3.41 24.14
CA ALA A 13 -4.35 -2.32 23.75
C ALA A 13 -5.77 -2.67 24.18
N GLU A 14 -6.37 -1.84 24.98
CA GLU A 14 -7.82 -1.88 25.21
C GLU A 14 -8.46 -1.91 23.83
N LYS A 15 -9.43 -2.81 23.63
CA LYS A 15 -10.17 -2.91 22.37
C LYS A 15 -10.86 -1.57 22.12
N GLY A 16 -10.20 -0.69 21.39
CA GLY A 16 -10.79 0.54 20.91
C GLY A 16 -11.95 0.16 19.96
N THR A 17 -13.06 0.83 20.14
CA THR A 17 -14.19 0.72 19.20
C THR A 17 -13.90 1.62 18.01
N PHE A 18 -13.99 1.06 16.80
CA PHE A 18 -13.94 1.87 15.59
C PHE A 18 -15.17 2.75 15.47
N ASP A 19 -14.97 4.01 15.12
CA ASP A 19 -16.04 4.89 14.67
C ASP A 19 -16.51 4.41 13.29
N THR A 20 -17.70 3.82 13.23
CA THR A 20 -18.24 3.25 11.99
C THR A 20 -18.91 4.29 11.10
N GLU A 21 -19.19 5.50 11.61
CA GLU A 21 -19.82 6.58 10.84
C GLU A 21 -18.78 7.50 10.18
N LYS A 22 -17.72 7.82 10.90
CA LYS A 22 -16.69 8.78 10.47
C LYS A 22 -15.30 8.19 10.41
N GLY A 23 -15.14 6.92 10.74
CA GLY A 23 -13.86 6.24 10.68
C GLY A 23 -13.36 6.06 9.24
N ILE A 24 -12.08 6.26 9.03
CA ILE A 24 -11.38 5.97 7.77
C ILE A 24 -10.00 5.41 8.08
N ILE A 25 -9.63 4.30 7.44
CA ILE A 25 -8.31 3.71 7.60
C ILE A 25 -7.39 4.26 6.54
N VAL A 26 -6.23 4.76 6.97
CA VAL A 26 -5.14 5.16 6.08
C VAL A 26 -4.05 4.11 6.17
N GLY A 27 -4.00 3.25 5.15
CA GLY A 27 -3.05 2.14 5.05
C GLY A 27 -1.71 2.61 4.48
N ASN A 28 -0.66 2.41 5.24
CA ASN A 28 0.71 2.77 4.92
C ASN A 28 1.63 1.55 4.89
N ILE A 29 2.76 1.72 4.24
CA ILE A 29 3.90 0.81 4.28
C ILE A 29 5.19 1.64 4.30
N ARG A 30 6.15 1.23 5.12
CA ARG A 30 7.44 1.90 5.22
C ARG A 30 8.46 1.34 4.22
N MET A 31 8.16 1.50 2.92
CA MET A 31 9.09 1.27 1.82
C MET A 31 9.57 2.63 1.26
N GLY A 32 10.34 3.35 2.09
CA GLY A 32 10.74 4.72 1.81
C GLY A 32 9.78 5.77 2.42
N PHE A 33 10.19 7.05 2.33
CA PHE A 33 9.43 8.15 2.94
C PHE A 33 8.27 8.66 2.10
N GLY A 34 8.19 8.31 0.81
CA GLY A 34 7.14 8.78 -0.09
C GLY A 34 5.75 8.39 0.40
N HIS A 35 5.51 7.09 0.52
CA HIS A 35 4.23 6.56 0.97
C HIS A 35 3.84 7.05 2.36
N TYR A 36 4.81 7.14 3.27
CA TYR A 36 4.60 7.66 4.62
C TYR A 36 4.08 9.10 4.60
N ARG A 37 4.71 9.98 3.81
CA ARG A 37 4.29 11.40 3.69
C ARG A 37 2.91 11.55 3.08
N ILE A 38 2.60 10.77 2.04
CA ILE A 38 1.29 10.76 1.40
C ILE A 38 0.23 10.30 2.40
N SER A 39 0.49 9.23 3.15
CA SER A 39 -0.41 8.75 4.19
C SER A 39 -0.66 9.79 5.27
N MET A 40 0.38 10.50 5.71
CA MET A 40 0.22 11.61 6.67
C MET A 40 -0.65 12.74 6.11
N ALA A 41 -0.45 13.10 4.86
CA ALA A 41 -1.25 14.13 4.20
C ALA A 41 -2.73 13.70 4.11
N MET A 42 -2.99 12.44 3.73
CA MET A 42 -4.35 11.89 3.66
C MET A 42 -5.02 11.83 5.04
N ALA A 43 -4.30 11.38 6.06
CA ALA A 43 -4.82 11.37 7.43
C ALA A 43 -5.14 12.78 7.94
N SER A 44 -4.27 13.75 7.63
CA SER A 44 -4.49 15.15 7.98
C SER A 44 -5.70 15.74 7.24
N ALA A 45 -5.85 15.45 5.94
CA ALA A 45 -6.98 15.89 5.15
C ALA A 45 -8.29 15.26 5.67
N ALA A 46 -8.31 13.95 5.94
CA ALA A 46 -9.47 13.26 6.51
C ALA A 46 -9.89 13.91 7.83
N LYS A 47 -8.95 14.20 8.72
CA LYS A 47 -9.22 14.89 9.98
C LYS A 47 -9.80 16.29 9.77
N ALA A 48 -9.25 17.05 8.82
CA ALA A 48 -9.76 18.40 8.48
C ALA A 48 -11.18 18.35 7.90
N MET A 49 -11.55 17.26 7.26
CA MET A 49 -12.90 17.03 6.71
C MET A 49 -13.88 16.45 7.75
N GLY A 50 -13.46 16.28 9.01
CA GLY A 50 -14.30 15.77 10.09
C GLY A 50 -14.40 14.25 10.20
N TYR A 51 -13.52 13.53 9.52
CA TYR A 51 -13.36 12.08 9.67
C TYR A 51 -12.39 11.72 10.81
N THR A 52 -12.51 10.50 11.30
CA THR A 52 -11.61 9.91 12.30
C THR A 52 -10.58 9.00 11.60
N PRO A 53 -9.38 9.50 11.28
CA PRO A 53 -8.39 8.67 10.58
C PRO A 53 -7.72 7.66 11.53
N TYR A 54 -7.77 6.40 11.16
CA TYR A 54 -7.03 5.32 11.78
C TYR A 54 -5.79 5.02 10.98
N TRP A 55 -4.64 5.26 11.58
CA TRP A 55 -3.36 4.96 10.94
C TRP A 55 -3.04 3.47 11.02
N MET A 56 -2.85 2.86 9.87
CA MET A 56 -2.45 1.46 9.79
C MET A 56 -1.14 1.34 8.99
N ASP A 57 -0.10 0.90 9.67
CA ASP A 57 1.21 0.67 9.06
C ASP A 57 1.50 -0.84 9.06
N LEU A 58 1.62 -1.43 7.88
CA LEU A 58 1.86 -2.87 7.73
C LEU A 58 3.19 -3.33 8.35
N ASN A 59 4.15 -2.42 8.54
CA ASN A 59 5.41 -2.72 9.19
C ASN A 59 5.33 -2.75 10.72
N SER A 60 4.20 -2.34 11.32
CA SER A 60 4.05 -2.22 12.78
C SER A 60 3.52 -3.48 13.46
N TYR A 61 3.37 -4.58 12.74
CA TYR A 61 2.81 -5.83 13.27
C TYR A 61 3.85 -6.81 13.85
N GLY A 62 4.98 -6.32 14.31
CA GLY A 62 6.04 -7.13 14.89
C GLY A 62 6.66 -8.11 13.90
N GLU A 63 7.11 -9.28 14.38
CA GLU A 63 7.72 -10.32 13.54
C GLU A 63 6.68 -11.27 12.91
N THR A 64 5.72 -10.72 12.20
CA THR A 64 4.73 -11.52 11.46
C THR A 64 5.25 -11.92 10.07
N THR A 65 4.60 -12.90 9.43
CA THR A 65 4.90 -13.26 8.04
C THR A 65 4.78 -12.04 7.12
N CYS A 66 3.77 -11.20 7.36
CA CYS A 66 3.57 -9.95 6.64
C CYS A 66 4.80 -9.04 6.69
N THR A 67 5.29 -8.74 7.90
CA THR A 67 6.46 -7.84 8.07
C THR A 67 7.75 -8.45 7.52
N LYS A 68 7.92 -9.76 7.61
CA LYS A 68 9.07 -10.46 7.02
C LYS A 68 9.08 -10.39 5.50
N VAL A 69 7.91 -10.60 4.87
CA VAL A 69 7.76 -10.48 3.41
C VAL A 69 8.02 -9.04 2.95
N ILE A 70 7.45 -8.06 3.63
CA ILE A 70 7.68 -6.64 3.34
C ILE A 70 9.18 -6.31 3.46
N GLY A 71 9.82 -6.74 4.54
CA GLY A 71 11.24 -6.52 4.77
C GLY A 71 12.10 -7.13 3.66
N ALA A 72 11.89 -8.39 3.32
CA ALA A 72 12.63 -9.08 2.28
C ALA A 72 12.49 -8.40 0.90
N GLN A 73 11.27 -7.98 0.55
CA GLN A 73 11.04 -7.27 -0.72
C GLN A 73 11.67 -5.88 -0.73
N ASN A 74 11.61 -5.16 0.38
CA ASN A 74 12.28 -3.86 0.51
C ASN A 74 13.81 -3.99 0.39
N ASP A 75 14.40 -5.02 0.99
CA ASP A 75 15.84 -5.28 0.90
C ASP A 75 16.25 -5.64 -0.53
N LEU A 76 15.46 -6.47 -1.19
CA LEU A 76 15.70 -6.84 -2.59
C LEU A 76 15.61 -5.62 -3.53
N TYR A 77 14.59 -4.79 -3.35
CA TYR A 77 14.43 -3.54 -4.11
C TYR A 77 15.59 -2.57 -3.85
N SER A 78 15.98 -2.42 -2.59
CA SER A 78 17.09 -1.56 -2.18
C SER A 78 18.43 -2.04 -2.73
N LEU A 79 18.64 -3.35 -2.77
CA LEU A 79 19.83 -3.96 -3.37
C LEU A 79 19.86 -3.72 -4.88
N GLY A 80 18.76 -4.03 -5.58
CA GLY A 80 18.65 -3.82 -7.03
C GLY A 80 18.84 -2.35 -7.42
N SER A 81 18.21 -1.44 -6.67
CA SER A 81 18.35 0.01 -6.88
C SER A 81 19.79 0.50 -6.68
N ARG A 82 20.52 -0.07 -5.73
CA ARG A 82 21.95 0.25 -5.54
C ARG A 82 22.83 -0.30 -6.65
N LEU A 83 22.57 -1.53 -7.08
CA LEU A 83 23.30 -2.18 -8.16
C LEU A 83 23.03 -1.53 -9.52
N SER A 84 21.87 -0.90 -9.70
CA SER A 84 21.52 -0.18 -10.94
C SER A 84 22.42 1.03 -11.24
N LYS A 85 23.24 1.46 -10.27
CA LYS A 85 24.33 2.42 -10.52
C LYS A 85 25.39 1.89 -11.47
N ASN A 86 25.53 0.56 -11.60
CA ASN A 86 26.37 -0.05 -12.61
C ASN A 86 25.61 -0.05 -13.95
N PRO A 87 26.13 0.59 -15.01
CA PRO A 87 25.44 0.72 -16.30
C PRO A 87 25.09 -0.62 -16.95
N ILE A 88 25.95 -1.63 -16.80
CA ILE A 88 25.72 -2.96 -17.35
C ILE A 88 24.57 -3.65 -16.63
N PHE A 89 24.60 -3.65 -15.31
CA PHE A 89 23.52 -4.22 -14.51
C PHE A 89 22.20 -3.49 -14.75
N ASN A 90 22.25 -2.15 -14.84
CA ASN A 90 21.07 -1.34 -15.11
C ASN A 90 20.42 -1.76 -16.42
N LYS A 91 21.21 -1.79 -17.51
CA LYS A 91 20.70 -2.06 -18.86
C LYS A 91 20.24 -3.52 -19.07
N LEU A 92 20.91 -4.47 -18.46
CA LEU A 92 20.65 -5.89 -18.70
C LEU A 92 19.69 -6.53 -17.71
N VAL A 93 19.56 -5.96 -16.51
CA VAL A 93 18.76 -6.55 -15.42
C VAL A 93 17.70 -5.58 -14.91
N TRP A 94 18.12 -4.39 -14.45
CA TRP A 94 17.23 -3.50 -13.73
C TRP A 94 16.17 -2.86 -14.63
N GLU A 95 16.56 -2.32 -15.77
CA GLU A 95 15.63 -1.74 -16.75
C GLU A 95 14.65 -2.78 -17.32
N PRO A 96 15.08 -3.95 -17.82
CA PRO A 96 14.16 -4.96 -18.32
C PRO A 96 13.20 -5.44 -17.23
N MET A 97 13.69 -5.66 -16.01
CA MET A 97 12.84 -6.09 -14.90
C MET A 97 11.78 -5.04 -14.56
N ASN A 98 12.15 -3.76 -14.50
CA ASN A 98 11.19 -2.69 -14.20
C ASN A 98 10.33 -2.30 -15.41
N TYR A 99 10.84 -2.46 -16.62
CA TYR A 99 10.17 -2.02 -17.84
C TYR A 99 9.23 -3.07 -18.43
N GLU A 100 9.65 -4.31 -18.49
CA GLU A 100 8.87 -5.39 -19.12
C GLU A 100 8.17 -6.28 -18.10
N GLY A 101 8.83 -6.62 -17.01
CA GLY A 101 8.27 -7.49 -15.98
C GLY A 101 7.12 -6.87 -15.20
N PHE A 102 7.10 -5.55 -15.07
CA PHE A 102 6.05 -4.82 -14.34
C PHE A 102 5.05 -4.06 -15.22
N ARG A 103 5.26 -4.07 -16.53
CA ARG A 103 4.40 -3.36 -17.50
C ARG A 103 3.12 -4.09 -17.83
N ALA A 104 3.11 -5.40 -17.77
CA ALA A 104 1.90 -6.16 -18.02
C ALA A 104 0.87 -5.81 -16.94
N LEU A 105 -0.24 -5.19 -17.33
CA LEU A 105 -1.39 -4.89 -16.46
C LEU A 105 -2.17 -6.18 -16.15
N SER A 106 -1.46 -7.22 -15.79
CA SER A 106 -2.04 -8.47 -15.35
C SER A 106 -1.69 -8.70 -13.88
N TYR A 107 -2.69 -9.11 -13.11
CA TYR A 107 -2.47 -9.48 -11.71
C TYR A 107 -1.43 -10.57 -11.62
N ASN A 108 -0.40 -10.30 -10.85
CA ASN A 108 0.64 -11.25 -10.56
C ASN A 108 0.18 -12.15 -9.42
N ALA A 109 0.21 -13.46 -9.62
CA ALA A 109 -0.15 -14.43 -8.58
C ALA A 109 0.69 -14.28 -7.29
N ALA A 110 1.94 -13.83 -7.42
CA ALA A 110 2.79 -13.55 -6.26
C ALA A 110 2.28 -12.35 -5.45
N ASP A 111 1.82 -11.28 -6.10
CA ASP A 111 1.26 -10.11 -5.41
C ASP A 111 -0.04 -10.45 -4.70
N GLN A 112 -0.92 -11.23 -5.35
CA GLN A 112 -2.14 -11.71 -4.71
C GLN A 112 -1.83 -12.57 -3.50
N LYS A 113 -0.83 -13.45 -3.59
CA LYS A 113 -0.42 -14.29 -2.46
C LYS A 113 0.13 -13.47 -1.30
N ASN A 114 0.92 -12.44 -1.59
CA ASN A 114 1.40 -11.51 -0.57
C ASN A 114 0.23 -10.76 0.09
N ALA A 115 -0.75 -10.32 -0.70
CA ALA A 115 -1.94 -9.65 -0.19
C ALA A 115 -2.78 -10.57 0.73
N GLU A 116 -2.95 -11.85 0.37
CA GLU A 116 -3.59 -12.85 1.22
C GLU A 116 -2.88 -12.98 2.58
N LEU A 117 -1.54 -13.01 2.59
CA LEU A 117 -0.75 -13.09 3.83
C LEU A 117 -0.92 -11.85 4.72
N MET A 118 -1.25 -10.70 4.12
CA MET A 118 -1.46 -9.43 4.83
C MET A 118 -2.93 -9.22 5.24
N ALA A 119 -3.89 -9.88 4.59
CA ALA A 119 -5.32 -9.72 4.87
C ALA A 119 -5.73 -9.90 6.35
N PRO A 120 -5.07 -10.77 7.15
CA PRO A 120 -5.42 -10.93 8.57
C PRO A 120 -5.31 -9.65 9.41
N VAL A 121 -4.54 -8.64 8.99
CA VAL A 121 -4.44 -7.36 9.71
C VAL A 121 -5.79 -6.63 9.79
N TYR A 122 -6.69 -6.89 8.84
CA TYR A 122 -8.03 -6.33 8.79
C TYR A 122 -9.12 -7.23 9.44
N ARG A 123 -8.74 -8.35 10.07
CA ARG A 123 -9.70 -9.36 10.58
C ARG A 123 -10.75 -8.76 11.51
N ASN A 124 -10.34 -7.89 12.40
CA ASN A 124 -11.20 -7.30 13.43
C ASN A 124 -11.71 -5.91 13.06
N VAL A 125 -11.49 -5.47 11.84
CA VAL A 125 -11.96 -4.16 11.35
C VAL A 125 -13.38 -4.30 10.82
N PRO A 126 -14.33 -3.42 11.19
CA PRO A 126 -15.64 -3.38 10.58
C PRO A 126 -15.56 -3.16 9.09
N LYS A 127 -16.27 -3.98 8.31
CA LYS A 127 -16.11 -4.04 6.85
C LYS A 127 -16.65 -2.82 6.11
N ASP A 128 -17.42 -2.01 6.77
CA ASP A 128 -18.01 -0.78 6.22
C ASP A 128 -17.10 0.47 6.39
N ILE A 129 -16.02 0.37 7.16
CA ILE A 129 -15.05 1.46 7.29
C ILE A 129 -14.23 1.58 6.00
N PRO A 130 -14.20 2.77 5.36
CA PRO A 130 -13.37 2.98 4.17
C PRO A 130 -11.88 2.81 4.46
N VAL A 131 -11.16 2.28 3.47
CA VAL A 131 -9.71 2.12 3.51
C VAL A 131 -9.08 2.89 2.36
N ILE A 132 -8.10 3.73 2.63
CA ILE A 132 -7.24 4.36 1.63
C ILE A 132 -5.85 3.76 1.76
N GLY A 133 -5.43 2.96 0.79
CA GLY A 133 -4.05 2.49 0.69
C GLY A 133 -3.19 3.49 -0.09
N THR A 134 -2.05 3.87 0.46
CA THR A 134 -1.06 4.70 -0.25
C THR A 134 0.02 3.87 -0.95
N HIS A 135 -0.08 2.59 -0.81
CA HIS A 135 0.65 1.54 -1.52
C HIS A 135 -0.34 0.44 -1.88
N VAL A 136 -0.04 -0.31 -2.92
CA VAL A 136 -0.92 -1.38 -3.40
C VAL A 136 -1.21 -2.45 -2.35
N TRP A 137 -0.24 -2.84 -1.54
CA TRP A 137 -0.41 -3.94 -0.58
C TRP A 137 -1.43 -3.66 0.52
N PRO A 138 -1.47 -2.48 1.18
CA PRO A 138 -2.58 -2.17 2.09
C PRO A 138 -3.95 -2.25 1.42
N ALA A 139 -4.07 -1.79 0.16
CA ALA A 139 -5.32 -1.83 -0.58
C ALA A 139 -5.70 -3.27 -0.97
N GLN A 140 -4.77 -4.04 -1.54
CA GLN A 140 -4.99 -5.45 -1.88
C GLN A 140 -5.36 -6.28 -0.64
N ALA A 141 -4.63 -6.09 0.46
CA ALA A 141 -4.93 -6.77 1.72
C ALA A 141 -6.34 -6.45 2.24
N ALA A 142 -6.77 -5.19 2.10
CA ALA A 142 -8.12 -4.77 2.48
C ALA A 142 -9.19 -5.44 1.61
N VAL A 143 -8.99 -5.49 0.29
CA VAL A 143 -9.91 -6.18 -0.62
C VAL A 143 -9.99 -7.68 -0.28
N HIS A 144 -8.85 -8.35 -0.12
CA HIS A 144 -8.81 -9.77 0.26
C HIS A 144 -9.45 -10.04 1.64
N ALA A 145 -9.40 -9.06 2.53
CA ALA A 145 -10.07 -9.13 3.82
C ALA A 145 -11.59 -8.87 3.75
N GLY A 146 -12.13 -8.54 2.57
CA GLY A 146 -13.53 -8.25 2.36
C GLY A 146 -13.98 -6.88 2.82
N MET A 147 -13.09 -5.89 2.88
CA MET A 147 -13.48 -4.49 3.12
C MET A 147 -14.29 -3.98 1.93
N LYS A 148 -15.39 -3.27 2.18
CA LYS A 148 -16.34 -2.86 1.13
C LYS A 148 -15.89 -1.64 0.33
N TYR A 149 -15.19 -0.73 0.96
CA TYR A 149 -14.80 0.55 0.37
C TYR A 149 -13.29 0.70 0.43
N VAL A 150 -12.63 0.36 -0.66
CA VAL A 150 -11.17 0.41 -0.75
C VAL A 150 -10.75 1.35 -1.87
N VAL A 151 -9.91 2.31 -1.53
CA VAL A 151 -9.26 3.22 -2.46
C VAL A 151 -7.77 2.90 -2.47
N ASN A 152 -7.22 2.71 -3.64
CA ASN A 152 -5.79 2.59 -3.87
C ASN A 152 -5.26 3.89 -4.48
N ALA A 153 -4.56 4.67 -3.67
CA ALA A 153 -3.99 5.95 -4.10
C ALA A 153 -2.62 5.70 -4.72
N ILE A 154 -2.56 5.72 -6.04
CA ILE A 154 -1.32 5.50 -6.80
C ILE A 154 -0.52 6.81 -6.84
N PRO A 155 0.68 6.87 -6.22
CA PRO A 155 1.49 8.08 -6.17
C PRO A 155 2.32 8.31 -7.43
N ASP A 156 2.47 7.31 -8.27
CA ASP A 156 3.34 7.35 -9.43
C ASP A 156 2.63 7.88 -10.66
N ASN A 157 3.34 8.71 -11.43
CA ASN A 157 2.84 9.20 -12.71
C ASN A 157 2.78 8.12 -13.80
N TRP A 158 3.43 6.99 -13.57
CA TRP A 158 3.44 5.84 -14.44
C TRP A 158 2.90 4.63 -13.69
N PRO A 159 1.58 4.40 -13.69
CA PRO A 159 1.01 3.23 -13.06
C PRO A 159 1.51 1.96 -13.78
N MET A 160 1.99 1.01 -13.00
CA MET A 160 2.38 -0.31 -13.48
C MET A 160 1.46 -1.38 -12.88
N ALA A 161 1.50 -2.60 -13.40
CA ALA A 161 0.66 -3.68 -12.90
C ALA A 161 0.76 -3.89 -11.39
N LEU A 162 1.96 -3.74 -10.84
CA LEU A 162 2.19 -3.84 -9.40
C LEU A 162 1.45 -2.77 -8.56
N HIS A 163 0.97 -1.70 -9.19
CA HIS A 163 0.16 -0.67 -8.51
C HIS A 163 -1.34 -0.99 -8.51
N LEU A 164 -1.77 -2.03 -9.21
CA LEU A 164 -3.20 -2.35 -9.34
C LEU A 164 -3.69 -3.20 -8.16
N SER A 165 -4.86 -2.85 -7.68
CA SER A 165 -5.58 -3.62 -6.68
C SER A 165 -7.00 -3.90 -7.20
N GLU A 166 -7.23 -5.10 -7.73
CA GLU A 166 -8.56 -5.51 -8.20
C GLU A 166 -9.58 -5.40 -7.08
N GLY A 167 -10.75 -4.88 -7.39
CA GLY A 167 -11.81 -4.65 -6.40
C GLY A 167 -11.68 -3.35 -5.61
N SER A 168 -10.67 -2.51 -5.90
CA SER A 168 -10.53 -1.17 -5.32
C SER A 168 -10.77 -0.07 -6.35
N VAL A 169 -11.08 1.12 -5.86
CA VAL A 169 -11.07 2.34 -6.68
C VAL A 169 -9.63 2.86 -6.75
N HIS A 170 -9.12 3.07 -7.96
CA HIS A 170 -7.80 3.63 -8.16
C HIS A 170 -7.87 5.14 -8.32
N THR A 171 -7.00 5.87 -7.62
CA THR A 171 -6.78 7.29 -7.89
C THR A 171 -5.41 7.48 -8.52
N ILE A 172 -5.34 8.34 -9.51
CA ILE A 172 -4.14 8.69 -10.25
C ILE A 172 -3.89 10.19 -10.15
N GLN A 173 -2.63 10.61 -10.27
CA GLN A 173 -2.25 11.99 -10.00
C GLN A 173 -2.63 12.95 -11.12
N CYS A 174 -2.67 12.50 -12.37
CA CYS A 174 -2.92 13.35 -13.52
C CYS A 174 -3.51 12.56 -14.69
N HIS A 175 -4.05 13.31 -15.66
CA HIS A 175 -4.64 12.74 -16.87
C HIS A 175 -3.63 11.94 -17.71
N ASN A 176 -2.36 12.32 -17.70
CA ASN A 176 -1.31 11.57 -18.38
C ASN A 176 -1.14 10.16 -17.82
N SER A 177 -1.28 9.99 -16.52
CA SER A 177 -1.22 8.67 -15.87
C SER A 177 -2.37 7.78 -16.36
N TYR A 178 -3.56 8.33 -16.57
CA TYR A 178 -4.70 7.62 -17.14
C TYR A 178 -4.44 7.19 -18.57
N MET A 179 -3.96 8.11 -19.41
CA MET A 179 -3.63 7.82 -20.82
C MET A 179 -2.55 6.75 -20.94
N LEU A 180 -1.53 6.79 -20.10
CA LEU A 180 -0.48 5.78 -20.08
C LEU A 180 -1.00 4.39 -19.68
N SER A 181 -1.98 4.32 -18.77
CA SER A 181 -2.63 3.06 -18.42
C SER A 181 -3.45 2.48 -19.55
N LEU A 182 -4.11 3.33 -20.36
CA LEU A 182 -4.92 2.89 -21.51
C LEU A 182 -4.09 2.39 -22.70
N ILE A 183 -2.87 2.88 -22.89
CA ILE A 183 -1.99 2.44 -23.98
C ILE A 183 -1.50 0.99 -23.75
N HIS A 184 -1.66 0.47 -22.54
CA HIS A 184 -1.20 -0.86 -22.14
C HIS A 184 -2.34 -1.85 -21.84
N ILE A 185 -3.58 -1.44 -22.04
CA ILE A 185 -4.75 -2.30 -22.10
C ILE A 185 -4.96 -2.71 -23.56
#